data_7a2b27cb5c7144fa4afc74bd6db26968
#
_entry.id   7a2b27cb5c7144fa4afc74bd6db26968
#
_cell.length_a   1.000
_cell.length_b   1.000
_cell.length_c   1.000
_cell.angle_alpha   90.00
_cell.angle_beta   90.00
_cell.angle_gamma   90.00
#
_symmetry.space_group_name_H-M   'P 1'
#
loop_
_entity.id
_entity.type
_entity.pdbx_description
1 polymer ?
#
loop_
_entity_poly.entity_id
_entity_poly.type
_entity_poly.pdbx_seq_one_letter_code
_entity_poly.pdbx_strand_id
1 'polypeptide(L)'
;GSEMCIRDRPMLVTVSAVEDTSVLFMNVGRVLTTCTNACPFHTNLARNLLTVCAHKSLQLSQRILHTSSKSIRGRLMSYFSECAKHAGSNSFLIPYNRQQLADYLNVDRSTMCNELSKMQKDGMIEYKKNRILLKD
;
A
#
# COMPACT_ATOMS: atom_id res chain seq x y z
N GLY A 1 -5.21 0.03 -9.77
CA GLY A 1 -6.62 0.19 -10.00
C GLY A 1 -7.41 0.31 -8.72
N SER A 2 -8.20 1.32 -8.61
CA SER A 2 -9.09 1.50 -7.47
C SER A 2 -10.49 1.14 -7.93
N GLU A 3 -11.04 0.11 -7.34
CA GLU A 3 -12.41 -0.33 -7.61
C GLU A 3 -13.28 0.16 -6.47
N MET A 4 -14.26 0.94 -6.77
CA MET A 4 -15.34 1.11 -5.81
C MET A 4 -16.66 1.38 -6.52
N CYS A 5 -17.45 0.35 -6.69
CA CYS A 5 -18.89 0.49 -6.67
C CYS A 5 -19.43 -0.29 -5.49
N ILE A 6 -19.64 0.38 -4.39
CA ILE A 6 -20.49 -0.16 -3.35
C ILE A 6 -21.93 0.14 -3.81
N ARG A 7 -22.71 -0.91 -3.97
CA ARG A 7 -24.13 -0.84 -4.32
C ARG A 7 -24.80 0.26 -3.51
N ASP A 8 -25.48 1.17 -4.20
CA ASP A 8 -26.31 2.23 -3.64
C ASP A 8 -25.62 3.39 -2.88
N ARG A 9 -24.31 3.58 -3.04
CA ARG A 9 -23.63 4.78 -2.54
C ARG A 9 -22.99 5.58 -3.67
N PRO A 10 -23.14 6.91 -3.70
CA PRO A 10 -22.45 7.75 -4.66
C PRO A 10 -20.93 7.63 -4.44
N MET A 11 -20.17 7.60 -5.52
CA MET A 11 -18.71 7.70 -5.44
C MET A 11 -18.33 9.06 -4.83
N LEU A 12 -17.61 9.03 -3.71
CA LEU A 12 -17.14 10.24 -3.02
C LEU A 12 -15.80 10.74 -3.57
N VAL A 13 -15.22 10.04 -4.54
CA VAL A 13 -13.92 10.36 -5.13
C VAL A 13 -13.98 10.34 -6.64
N THR A 14 -13.22 11.21 -7.27
CA THR A 14 -12.99 11.19 -8.71
C THR A 14 -11.76 10.33 -9.00
N VAL A 15 -11.88 9.43 -9.95
CA VAL A 15 -10.76 8.63 -10.45
C VAL A 15 -10.43 9.10 -11.86
N SER A 16 -9.18 9.47 -12.10
CA SER A 16 -8.69 9.89 -13.41
C SER A 16 -7.53 8.98 -13.84
N ALA A 17 -7.52 8.62 -15.11
CA ALA A 17 -6.39 7.91 -15.71
C ALA A 17 -5.25 8.90 -15.95
N VAL A 18 -4.02 8.50 -15.58
CA VAL A 18 -2.79 9.30 -15.78
C VAL A 18 -2.14 8.96 -17.12
N GLU A 19 -2.45 7.79 -17.66
CA GLU A 19 -1.97 7.26 -18.93
C GLU A 19 -3.07 6.45 -19.60
N ASP A 20 -2.87 6.01 -20.84
CA ASP A 20 -3.82 5.17 -21.56
C ASP A 20 -4.16 3.91 -20.76
N THR A 21 -5.43 3.76 -20.39
CA THR A 21 -5.88 2.75 -19.45
C THR A 21 -7.10 2.01 -19.97
N SER A 22 -7.07 0.70 -19.88
CA SER A 22 -8.25 -0.14 -20.12
C SER A 22 -9.03 -0.32 -18.83
N VAL A 23 -10.34 -0.06 -18.88
CA VAL A 23 -11.22 -0.13 -17.71
C VAL A 23 -12.28 -1.21 -17.93
N LEU A 24 -12.45 -2.08 -16.94
CA LEU A 24 -13.52 -3.07 -16.89
C LEU A 24 -14.57 -2.61 -15.86
N PHE A 25 -15.78 -2.34 -16.33
CA PHE A 25 -16.92 -2.11 -15.46
C PHE A 25 -17.63 -3.43 -15.14
N MET A 26 -17.77 -3.71 -13.85
CA MET A 26 -18.33 -4.97 -13.38
C MET A 26 -19.49 -4.70 -12.40
N ASN A 27 -20.64 -5.32 -12.66
CA ASN A 27 -21.76 -5.27 -11.72
C ASN A 27 -21.56 -6.30 -10.62
N VAL A 28 -21.07 -5.86 -9.47
CA VAL A 28 -20.76 -6.73 -8.32
C VAL A 28 -22.00 -7.49 -7.82
N GLY A 29 -23.17 -6.86 -7.85
CA GLY A 29 -24.42 -7.53 -7.47
C GLY A 29 -24.73 -8.76 -8.35
N ARG A 30 -24.47 -8.67 -9.65
CA ARG A 30 -24.63 -9.81 -10.57
C ARG A 30 -23.55 -10.88 -10.39
N VAL A 31 -22.35 -10.49 -10.01
CA VAL A 31 -21.26 -11.43 -9.75
C VAL A 31 -21.51 -12.25 -8.47
N LEU A 32 -22.11 -11.62 -7.47
CA LEU A 32 -22.40 -12.26 -6.18
C LEU A 32 -23.71 -13.07 -6.19
N THR A 33 -24.62 -12.82 -7.14
CA THR A 33 -25.78 -13.67 -7.33
C THR A 33 -25.33 -14.97 -8.00
N THR A 34 -25.24 -16.02 -7.21
CA THR A 34 -24.89 -17.36 -7.68
C THR A 34 -25.88 -17.79 -8.75
N CYS A 35 -25.37 -18.24 -9.89
CA CYS A 35 -26.21 -18.98 -10.82
C CYS A 35 -26.69 -20.26 -10.12
N THR A 36 -27.93 -20.67 -10.38
CA THR A 36 -28.56 -21.86 -9.81
C THR A 36 -27.73 -23.15 -10.01
N ASN A 37 -26.77 -23.14 -10.94
CA ASN A 37 -25.91 -24.26 -11.29
C ASN A 37 -24.53 -24.23 -10.64
N ALA A 38 -24.26 -23.34 -9.66
CA ALA A 38 -22.97 -23.23 -8.96
C ALA A 38 -21.75 -23.32 -9.90
N CYS A 39 -21.78 -22.59 -11.02
CA CYS A 39 -20.80 -22.80 -12.07
C CYS A 39 -19.38 -22.38 -11.60
N PRO A 40 -18.32 -23.12 -11.99
CA PRO A 40 -16.95 -22.88 -11.54
C PRO A 40 -16.44 -21.46 -11.84
N PHE A 41 -16.90 -20.85 -12.92
CA PHE A 41 -16.51 -19.50 -13.31
C PHE A 41 -16.96 -18.44 -12.31
N HIS A 42 -18.23 -18.48 -11.86
CA HIS A 42 -18.74 -17.53 -10.85
C HIS A 42 -18.06 -17.74 -9.50
N THR A 43 -17.86 -19.01 -9.12
CA THR A 43 -17.14 -19.33 -7.88
C THR A 43 -15.71 -18.84 -7.90
N ASN A 44 -14.98 -19.02 -9.00
CA ASN A 44 -13.61 -18.53 -9.14
C ASN A 44 -13.56 -17.01 -9.19
N LEU A 45 -14.48 -16.35 -9.87
CA LEU A 45 -14.55 -14.90 -9.94
C LEU A 45 -14.83 -14.31 -8.54
N ALA A 46 -15.79 -14.85 -7.80
CA ALA A 46 -16.10 -14.42 -6.43
C ALA A 46 -14.89 -14.62 -5.49
N ARG A 47 -14.22 -15.77 -5.59
CA ARG A 47 -13.00 -16.06 -4.82
C ARG A 47 -11.89 -15.05 -5.14
N ASN A 48 -11.64 -14.78 -6.41
CA ASN A 48 -10.62 -13.83 -6.82
C ASN A 48 -10.93 -12.41 -6.32
N LEU A 49 -12.17 -11.96 -6.43
CA LEU A 49 -12.60 -10.67 -5.89
C LEU A 49 -12.40 -10.59 -4.37
N LEU A 50 -12.79 -11.65 -3.64
CA LEU A 50 -12.60 -11.72 -2.20
C LEU A 50 -11.11 -11.66 -1.84
N THR A 51 -10.25 -12.36 -2.59
CA THR A 51 -8.80 -12.33 -2.41
C THR A 51 -8.24 -10.92 -2.63
N VAL A 52 -8.66 -10.24 -3.70
CA VAL A 52 -8.26 -8.84 -3.97
C VAL A 52 -8.71 -7.92 -2.82
N CYS A 53 -9.95 -8.03 -2.37
CA CYS A 53 -10.47 -7.22 -1.25
C CYS A 53 -9.69 -7.49 0.05
N ALA A 54 -9.39 -8.74 0.36
CA ALA A 54 -8.60 -9.10 1.54
C ALA A 54 -7.19 -8.52 1.48
N HIS A 55 -6.50 -8.63 0.35
CA HIS A 55 -5.20 -8.03 0.16
C HIS A 55 -5.23 -6.49 0.30
N LYS A 56 -6.21 -5.83 -0.29
CA LYS A 56 -6.38 -4.37 -0.15
C LYS A 56 -6.63 -3.97 1.31
N SER A 57 -7.47 -4.71 2.03
CA SER A 57 -7.72 -4.49 3.46
C SER A 57 -6.43 -4.60 4.29
N LEU A 58 -5.62 -5.64 4.04
CA LEU A 58 -4.33 -5.81 4.72
C LEU A 58 -3.36 -4.66 4.42
N GLN A 59 -3.24 -4.26 3.16
CA GLN A 59 -2.40 -3.12 2.76
C GLN A 59 -2.82 -1.81 3.44
N LEU A 60 -4.13 -1.55 3.53
CA LEU A 60 -4.65 -0.38 4.23
C LEU A 60 -4.36 -0.44 5.72
N SER A 61 -4.56 -1.60 6.37
CA SER A 61 -4.22 -1.80 7.79
C SER A 61 -2.74 -1.58 8.06
N GLN A 62 -1.85 -2.09 7.21
CA GLN A 62 -0.41 -1.86 7.33
C GLN A 62 -0.07 -0.37 7.17
N ARG A 63 -0.68 0.32 6.19
CA ARG A 63 -0.46 1.76 6.02
C ARG A 63 -0.92 2.56 7.24
N ILE A 64 -2.04 2.20 7.85
CA ILE A 64 -2.51 2.82 9.09
C ILE A 64 -1.48 2.62 10.19
N LEU A 65 -0.93 1.41 10.37
CA LEU A 65 0.13 1.14 11.35
C LEU A 65 1.37 2.01 11.10
N HIS A 66 1.84 2.08 9.86
CA HIS A 66 3.01 2.89 9.51
C HIS A 66 2.80 4.38 9.76
N THR A 67 1.57 4.88 9.59
CA THR A 67 1.23 6.30 9.75
C THR A 67 0.71 6.66 11.15
N SER A 68 0.51 5.68 12.05
CA SER A 68 -0.04 5.88 13.40
C SER A 68 0.92 6.62 14.34
N SER A 69 2.23 6.48 14.12
CA SER A 69 3.22 7.20 14.93
C SER A 69 3.11 8.72 14.74
N LYS A 70 3.21 9.45 15.85
CA LYS A 70 3.21 10.92 15.82
C LYS A 70 4.49 11.49 15.19
N SER A 71 5.62 10.81 15.31
CA SER A 71 6.90 11.26 14.77
C SER A 71 7.19 10.68 13.39
N ILE A 72 7.83 11.47 12.53
CA ILE A 72 8.27 11.03 11.20
C ILE A 72 9.26 9.86 11.33
N ARG A 73 10.17 9.94 12.31
CA ARG A 73 11.11 8.85 12.64
C ARG A 73 10.40 7.56 12.95
N GLY A 74 9.36 7.61 13.79
CA GLY A 74 8.57 6.43 14.13
C GLY A 74 7.84 5.83 12.93
N ARG A 75 7.31 6.66 12.03
CA ARG A 75 6.68 6.20 10.78
C ARG A 75 7.69 5.51 9.86
N LEU A 76 8.87 6.11 9.67
CA LEU A 76 9.96 5.54 8.88
C LEU A 76 10.43 4.21 9.47
N MET A 77 10.67 4.15 10.78
CA MET A 77 11.11 2.92 11.44
C MET A 77 10.07 1.81 11.36
N SER A 78 8.79 2.12 11.55
CA SER A 78 7.69 1.18 11.40
C SER A 78 7.67 0.57 9.99
N TYR A 79 7.78 1.41 8.95
CA TYR A 79 7.81 0.96 7.57
C TYR A 79 9.08 0.14 7.26
N PHE A 80 10.25 0.61 7.68
CA PHE A 80 11.52 -0.09 7.43
C PHE A 80 11.59 -1.44 8.15
N SER A 81 11.08 -1.53 9.38
CA SER A 81 11.01 -2.80 10.12
C SER A 81 10.13 -3.83 9.39
N GLU A 82 9.04 -3.40 8.80
CA GLU A 82 8.18 -4.27 7.99
C GLU A 82 8.89 -4.72 6.71
N CYS A 83 9.57 -3.80 6.01
CA CYS A 83 10.37 -4.14 4.84
C CYS A 83 11.49 -5.15 5.18
N ALA A 84 12.18 -4.97 6.30
CA ALA A 84 13.21 -5.88 6.77
C ALA A 84 12.66 -7.28 7.07
N LYS A 85 11.49 -7.37 7.73
CA LYS A 85 10.79 -8.64 7.96
C LYS A 85 10.45 -9.35 6.66
N HIS A 86 9.90 -8.64 5.69
CA HIS A 86 9.57 -9.21 4.38
C HIS A 86 10.80 -9.66 3.60
N ALA A 87 11.90 -8.91 3.70
CA ALA A 87 13.16 -9.26 3.05
C ALA A 87 13.94 -10.36 3.79
N GLY A 88 13.60 -10.68 5.05
CA GLY A 88 14.38 -11.56 5.91
C GLY A 88 15.80 -11.05 6.18
N SER A 89 16.03 -9.73 6.05
CA SER A 89 17.35 -9.10 6.15
C SER A 89 17.22 -7.63 6.57
N ASN A 90 18.19 -7.14 7.34
CA ASN A 90 18.28 -5.73 7.69
C ASN A 90 18.65 -4.83 6.48
N SER A 91 19.11 -5.43 5.36
CA SER A 91 19.39 -4.73 4.11
C SER A 91 18.34 -5.04 3.05
N PHE A 92 17.60 -4.04 2.61
CA PHE A 92 16.50 -4.21 1.67
C PHE A 92 16.38 -3.03 0.70
N LEU A 93 15.61 -3.23 -0.36
CA LEU A 93 15.24 -2.19 -1.32
C LEU A 93 13.81 -1.75 -1.07
N ILE A 94 13.58 -0.44 -1.06
CA ILE A 94 12.24 0.13 -1.04
C ILE A 94 11.76 0.40 -2.46
N PRO A 95 10.50 0.07 -2.81
CA PRO A 95 9.97 0.25 -4.16
C PRO A 95 9.65 1.72 -4.49
N TYR A 96 9.67 2.59 -3.48
CA TYR A 96 9.27 3.98 -3.59
C TYR A 96 10.46 4.91 -3.85
N ASN A 97 10.26 5.92 -4.71
CA ASN A 97 11.13 7.10 -4.70
C ASN A 97 10.82 7.99 -3.48
N ARG A 98 11.60 9.06 -3.27
CA ARG A 98 11.44 9.93 -2.08
C ARG A 98 10.08 10.61 -1.99
N GLN A 99 9.50 11.02 -3.11
CA GLN A 99 8.17 11.62 -3.13
C GLN A 99 7.11 10.56 -2.78
N GLN A 100 7.14 9.42 -3.45
CA GLN A 100 6.21 8.32 -3.21
C GLN A 100 6.25 7.81 -1.75
N LEU A 101 7.45 7.74 -1.16
CA LEU A 101 7.58 7.35 0.25
C LEU A 101 6.97 8.40 1.19
N ALA A 102 7.19 9.69 0.91
CA ALA A 102 6.60 10.77 1.68
C ALA A 102 5.06 10.74 1.60
N ASP A 103 4.52 10.54 0.39
CA ASP A 103 3.08 10.42 0.15
C ASP A 103 2.49 9.17 0.85
N TYR A 104 3.23 8.05 0.81
CA TYR A 104 2.83 6.82 1.48
C TYR A 104 2.73 7.01 3.00
N LEU A 105 3.73 7.65 3.62
CA LEU A 105 3.80 7.90 5.06
C LEU A 105 3.01 9.14 5.51
N ASN A 106 2.40 9.85 4.56
CA ASN A 106 1.66 11.09 4.80
C ASN A 106 2.50 12.13 5.56
N VAL A 107 3.65 12.46 5.00
CA VAL A 107 4.61 13.44 5.53
C VAL A 107 5.13 14.34 4.42
N ASP A 108 5.62 15.52 4.79
CA ASP A 108 6.32 16.39 3.84
C ASP A 108 7.66 15.76 3.42
N ARG A 109 7.95 15.82 2.10
CA ARG A 109 9.15 15.22 1.53
C ARG A 109 10.45 15.81 2.09
N SER A 110 10.51 17.14 2.23
CA SER A 110 11.71 17.81 2.70
C SER A 110 11.99 17.47 4.16
N THR A 111 10.95 17.49 4.98
CA THR A 111 11.02 17.11 6.39
C THR A 111 11.40 15.64 6.56
N MET A 112 10.85 14.75 5.75
CA MET A 112 11.23 13.33 5.73
C MET A 112 12.71 13.14 5.35
N CYS A 113 13.21 13.82 4.31
CA CYS A 113 14.60 13.72 3.90
C CYS A 113 15.56 14.24 4.99
N ASN A 114 15.20 15.32 5.67
CA ASN A 114 15.96 15.82 6.82
C ASN A 114 16.00 14.79 7.95
N GLU A 115 14.89 14.14 8.23
CA GLU A 115 14.82 13.11 9.27
C GLU A 115 15.64 11.86 8.91
N LEU A 116 15.59 11.42 7.66
CA LEU A 116 16.44 10.31 7.16
C LEU A 116 17.95 10.64 7.35
N SER A 117 18.35 11.89 7.07
CA SER A 117 19.74 12.32 7.28
C SER A 117 20.12 12.33 8.75
N LYS A 118 19.21 12.70 9.64
CA LYS A 118 19.43 12.61 11.10
C LYS A 118 19.56 11.15 11.55
N MET A 119 18.65 10.29 11.13
CA MET A 119 18.69 8.85 11.46
C MET A 119 20.00 8.21 10.99
N GLN A 120 20.52 8.62 9.84
CA GLN A 120 21.84 8.15 9.37
C GLN A 120 22.99 8.67 10.23
N LYS A 121 22.96 9.94 10.65
CA LYS A 121 23.96 10.51 11.57
C LYS A 121 23.90 9.85 12.95
N ASP A 122 22.69 9.54 13.42
CA ASP A 122 22.47 8.85 14.68
C ASP A 122 22.88 7.35 14.62
N GLY A 123 23.30 6.87 13.44
CA GLY A 123 23.76 5.49 13.26
C GLY A 123 22.64 4.44 13.21
N MET A 124 21.38 4.85 13.15
CA MET A 124 20.22 3.94 13.13
C MET A 124 20.02 3.25 11.78
N ILE A 125 20.35 3.96 10.71
CA ILE A 125 20.23 3.46 9.33
C ILE A 125 21.41 3.87 8.48
N GLU A 126 21.67 3.09 7.45
CA GLU A 126 22.41 3.55 6.27
C GLU A 126 21.50 3.52 5.06
N TYR A 127 21.60 4.52 4.18
CA TYR A 127 20.86 4.48 2.95
C TYR A 127 21.69 4.96 1.75
N LYS A 128 21.46 4.30 0.61
CA LYS A 128 22.04 4.70 -0.68
C LYS A 128 20.93 4.55 -1.74
N LYS A 129 20.44 5.69 -2.26
CA LYS A 129 19.26 5.72 -3.13
C LYS A 129 18.07 5.03 -2.43
N ASN A 130 17.59 3.91 -2.99
CA ASN A 130 16.45 3.14 -2.48
C ASN A 130 16.85 1.94 -1.62
N ARG A 131 18.14 1.69 -1.41
CA ARG A 131 18.62 0.65 -0.50
C ARG A 131 18.72 1.23 0.90
N ILE A 132 18.16 0.52 1.85
CA ILE A 132 18.20 0.83 3.29
C ILE A 132 18.91 -0.32 3.99
N LEU A 133 19.74 0.00 4.96
CA LEU A 133 20.32 -0.92 5.92
C LEU A 133 19.93 -0.43 7.31
N LEU A 134 19.18 -1.26 8.06
CA LEU A 134 18.94 -1.03 9.48
C LEU A 134 20.17 -1.45 10.27
N LYS A 135 20.59 -0.60 11.20
CA LYS A 135 21.65 -0.90 12.18
C LYS A 135 21.00 -1.24 13.52
N ASP A 136 21.55 -2.22 14.17
CA ASP A 136 21.14 -2.62 15.53
C ASP A 136 21.65 -1.61 16.56
#